data_a2d9b8e3723c6da1f303b54ae70c0eea
#
_entry.id   a2d9b8e3723c6da1f303b54ae70c0eea
#
_cell.length_a   1.000
_cell.length_b   1.000
_cell.length_c   1.000
_cell.angle_alpha   90.00
_cell.angle_beta   90.00
_cell.angle_gamma   90.00
#
_symmetry.space_group_name_H-M   'P 1'
#
loop_
_entity.id
_entity.type
_entity.pdbx_description
1 polymer ?
#
loop_
_entity_poly.entity_id
_entity_poly.type
_entity_poly.pdbx_seq_one_letter_code
_entity_poly.pdbx_strand_id
1 'polypeptide(L)'
;MRILQLSDTHNQHTRLTELPEADVVVHCGDFTENGTEEEVLDFLNWFAGLPYPHKLFVTGNHDLCLWDAEGIEDLPDGMHFLQDRGCVIDGVRFFGLAYNHPESLIPDGVDVLLTHEPPVMLLDKSAGTHWGNAPLRRRVLEVKPRYHLFGHVHEAWGVMKMEDVVFSNGALADNCNRLCRQPRLFAL
;
A
#
# COMPACT_ATOMS: atom_id res chain seq x y z
N MET A 1 14.12 -4.32 -10.92
CA MET A 1 12.66 -4.05 -10.92
C MET A 1 12.41 -2.67 -10.31
N ARG A 2 11.59 -1.83 -10.96
CA ARG A 2 11.17 -0.52 -10.45
C ARG A 2 9.75 -0.62 -9.89
N ILE A 3 9.55 -0.15 -8.67
CA ILE A 3 8.26 -0.20 -7.96
C ILE A 3 7.80 1.23 -7.67
N LEU A 4 6.63 1.62 -8.18
CA LEU A 4 6.00 2.89 -7.90
C LEU A 4 5.00 2.72 -6.75
N GLN A 5 5.19 3.46 -5.66
CA GLN A 5 4.28 3.45 -4.51
C GLN A 5 3.29 4.60 -4.55
N LEU A 6 2.02 4.25 -4.39
CA LEU A 6 0.87 5.12 -4.14
C LEU A 6 0.21 4.71 -2.82
N SER A 7 -0.45 5.63 -2.15
CA SER A 7 -1.32 5.38 -1.00
C SER A 7 -2.18 6.60 -0.70
N ASP A 8 -3.31 6.41 -0.04
CA ASP A 8 -4.14 7.49 0.51
C ASP A 8 -4.54 8.52 -0.57
N THR A 9 -5.18 8.03 -1.62
CA THR A 9 -5.65 8.88 -2.73
C THR A 9 -7.05 9.42 -2.55
N HIS A 10 -7.88 8.84 -1.67
CA HIS A 10 -9.20 9.32 -1.27
C HIS A 10 -10.02 9.87 -2.45
N ASN A 11 -10.34 9.00 -3.43
CA ASN A 11 -11.05 9.34 -4.67
C ASN A 11 -10.42 10.41 -5.58
N GLN A 12 -9.16 10.80 -5.30
CA GLN A 12 -8.49 11.81 -6.14
C GLN A 12 -7.44 11.18 -7.07
N HIS A 13 -7.44 9.87 -7.21
CA HIS A 13 -6.47 9.12 -8.02
C HIS A 13 -6.41 9.61 -9.48
N THR A 14 -7.53 10.05 -10.06
CA THR A 14 -7.58 10.60 -11.42
C THR A 14 -6.80 11.92 -11.61
N ARG A 15 -6.42 12.59 -10.50
CA ARG A 15 -5.55 13.78 -10.54
C ARG A 15 -4.07 13.45 -10.65
N LEU A 16 -3.70 12.18 -10.52
CA LEU A 16 -2.33 11.70 -10.72
C LEU A 16 -2.07 11.48 -12.22
N THR A 17 -1.76 12.56 -12.94
CA THR A 17 -1.64 12.55 -14.41
C THR A 17 -0.21 12.29 -14.90
N GLU A 18 0.80 12.56 -14.07
CA GLU A 18 2.21 12.41 -14.42
C GLU A 18 2.87 11.40 -13.49
N LEU A 19 2.77 10.12 -13.84
CA LEU A 19 3.36 9.04 -13.08
C LEU A 19 4.61 8.52 -13.79
N PRO A 20 5.73 8.28 -13.06
CA PRO A 20 6.96 7.79 -13.65
C PRO A 20 6.82 6.35 -14.14
N GLU A 21 7.61 5.95 -15.11
CA GLU A 21 7.69 4.56 -15.57
C GLU A 21 8.14 3.62 -14.47
N ALA A 22 7.46 2.48 -14.32
CA ALA A 22 7.79 1.41 -13.38
C ALA A 22 7.38 0.04 -13.95
N ASP A 23 7.95 -1.01 -13.38
CA ASP A 23 7.58 -2.39 -13.72
C ASP A 23 6.35 -2.84 -12.91
N VAL A 24 6.23 -2.30 -11.69
CA VAL A 24 5.13 -2.56 -10.76
C VAL A 24 4.64 -1.25 -10.17
N VAL A 25 3.33 -1.03 -10.14
CA VAL A 25 2.71 0.01 -9.32
C VAL A 25 1.98 -0.64 -8.14
N VAL A 26 2.17 -0.11 -6.94
CA VAL A 26 1.48 -0.58 -5.74
C VAL A 26 0.63 0.54 -5.15
N HIS A 27 -0.55 0.20 -4.60
CA HIS A 27 -1.39 1.10 -3.83
C HIS A 27 -1.62 0.53 -2.42
N CYS A 28 -1.19 1.27 -1.41
CA CYS A 28 -1.17 0.81 -0.02
C CYS A 28 -2.43 1.18 0.77
N GLY A 29 -3.61 1.18 0.12
CA GLY A 29 -4.90 1.41 0.77
C GLY A 29 -5.36 2.88 0.78
N ASP A 30 -6.60 3.09 1.24
CA ASP A 30 -7.32 4.35 1.25
C ASP A 30 -7.40 4.99 -0.16
N PHE A 31 -7.82 4.17 -1.14
CA PHE A 31 -8.12 4.66 -2.48
C PHE A 31 -9.52 5.26 -2.58
N THR A 32 -10.43 4.90 -1.67
CA THR A 32 -11.77 5.49 -1.54
C THR A 32 -11.82 6.56 -0.43
N GLU A 33 -12.86 7.37 -0.41
CA GLU A 33 -13.15 8.33 0.66
C GLU A 33 -14.21 7.76 1.63
N ASN A 34 -15.28 7.16 1.10
CA ASN A 34 -16.42 6.66 1.87
C ASN A 34 -16.56 5.14 1.83
N GLY A 35 -15.73 4.44 1.07
CA GLY A 35 -15.73 3.00 0.97
C GLY A 35 -16.95 2.41 0.24
N THR A 36 -17.55 3.15 -0.68
CA THR A 36 -18.69 2.67 -1.46
C THR A 36 -18.24 1.80 -2.63
N GLU A 37 -19.12 0.93 -3.11
CA GLU A 37 -18.85 0.11 -4.31
C GLU A 37 -18.57 0.98 -5.54
N GLU A 38 -19.26 2.12 -5.68
CA GLU A 38 -19.07 3.04 -6.79
C GLU A 38 -17.64 3.63 -6.77
N GLU A 39 -17.14 4.06 -5.61
CA GLU A 39 -15.78 4.57 -5.43
C GLU A 39 -14.73 3.50 -5.73
N VAL A 40 -14.98 2.26 -5.29
CA VAL A 40 -14.10 1.12 -5.60
C VAL A 40 -14.05 0.85 -7.09
N LEU A 41 -15.20 0.82 -7.77
CA LEU A 41 -15.25 0.60 -9.22
C LEU A 41 -14.55 1.72 -10.00
N ASP A 42 -14.68 2.98 -9.57
CA ASP A 42 -13.97 4.11 -10.16
C ASP A 42 -12.45 3.94 -10.03
N PHE A 43 -11.97 3.59 -8.84
CA PHE A 43 -10.56 3.28 -8.61
C PHE A 43 -10.07 2.10 -9.46
N LEU A 44 -10.79 0.98 -9.48
CA LEU A 44 -10.40 -0.22 -10.22
C LEU A 44 -10.29 0.07 -11.71
N ASN A 45 -11.23 0.82 -12.28
CA ASN A 45 -11.20 1.22 -13.70
C ASN A 45 -10.00 2.12 -14.00
N TRP A 46 -9.74 3.11 -13.15
CA TRP A 46 -8.57 3.98 -13.30
C TRP A 46 -7.26 3.19 -13.17
N PHE A 47 -7.15 2.35 -12.15
CA PHE A 47 -5.94 1.59 -11.84
C PHE A 47 -5.63 0.56 -12.94
N ALA A 48 -6.67 -0.11 -13.45
CA ALA A 48 -6.57 -1.01 -14.60
C ALA A 48 -6.04 -0.30 -15.85
N GLY A 49 -6.47 0.94 -16.08
CA GLY A 49 -6.06 1.77 -17.23
C GLY A 49 -4.63 2.30 -17.17
N LEU A 50 -3.94 2.19 -16.03
CA LEU A 50 -2.55 2.64 -15.92
C LEU A 50 -1.60 1.78 -16.76
N PRO A 51 -0.55 2.37 -17.40
CA PRO A 51 0.33 1.68 -18.34
C PRO A 51 1.44 0.86 -17.63
N TYR A 52 1.10 0.18 -16.53
CA TYR A 52 2.05 -0.68 -15.81
C TYR A 52 1.74 -2.16 -16.03
N PRO A 53 2.75 -3.01 -16.26
CA PRO A 53 2.55 -4.46 -16.43
C PRO A 53 1.90 -5.11 -15.21
N HIS A 54 2.33 -4.67 -14.02
CA HIS A 54 1.84 -5.24 -12.76
C HIS A 54 1.29 -4.15 -11.84
N LYS A 55 0.10 -4.39 -11.29
CA LYS A 55 -0.66 -3.47 -10.44
C LYS A 55 -1.09 -4.22 -9.19
N LEU A 56 -0.59 -3.82 -8.03
CA LEU A 56 -0.87 -4.48 -6.76
C LEU A 56 -1.56 -3.51 -5.82
N PHE A 57 -2.55 -3.96 -5.06
CA PHE A 57 -3.18 -3.09 -4.06
C PHE A 57 -3.69 -3.88 -2.85
N VAL A 58 -3.75 -3.20 -1.72
CA VAL A 58 -4.35 -3.63 -0.45
C VAL A 58 -5.42 -2.64 -0.05
N THR A 59 -6.31 -3.02 0.87
CA THR A 59 -7.29 -2.11 1.46
C THR A 59 -6.70 -1.27 2.57
N GLY A 60 -7.27 -0.07 2.77
CA GLY A 60 -7.10 0.76 3.95
C GLY A 60 -8.38 0.84 4.78
N ASN A 61 -8.40 1.74 5.76
CA ASN A 61 -9.56 1.90 6.65
C ASN A 61 -10.75 2.62 5.99
N HIS A 62 -10.54 3.32 4.89
CA HIS A 62 -11.63 3.94 4.12
C HIS A 62 -12.25 2.99 3.09
N ASP A 63 -11.61 1.88 2.74
CA ASP A 63 -12.06 0.96 1.68
C ASP A 63 -13.08 -0.07 2.22
N LEU A 64 -14.14 0.41 2.89
CA LEU A 64 -15.04 -0.36 3.75
C LEU A 64 -15.71 -1.55 3.07
N CYS A 65 -16.18 -1.40 1.83
CA CYS A 65 -16.91 -2.48 1.15
C CYS A 65 -16.01 -3.67 0.76
N LEU A 66 -14.69 -3.53 0.88
CA LEU A 66 -13.73 -4.59 0.59
C LEU A 66 -13.10 -5.23 1.83
N TRP A 67 -13.42 -4.80 3.05
CA TRP A 67 -12.76 -5.30 4.26
C TRP A 67 -12.88 -6.81 4.44
N ASP A 68 -14.08 -7.36 4.20
CA ASP A 68 -14.36 -8.80 4.33
C ASP A 68 -14.30 -9.53 2.97
N ALA A 69 -13.79 -8.87 1.92
CA ALA A 69 -13.73 -9.47 0.60
C ALA A 69 -12.58 -10.49 0.52
N GLU A 70 -12.90 -11.75 0.26
CA GLU A 70 -11.89 -12.80 0.02
C GLU A 70 -11.11 -12.59 -1.29
N GLY A 71 -11.68 -11.84 -2.23
CA GLY A 71 -11.08 -11.54 -3.53
C GLY A 71 -12.00 -10.65 -4.36
N ILE A 72 -11.50 -10.22 -5.50
CA ILE A 72 -12.25 -9.50 -6.53
C ILE A 72 -12.17 -10.35 -7.80
N GLU A 73 -13.34 -10.73 -8.34
CA GLU A 73 -13.42 -11.49 -9.58
C GLU A 73 -13.14 -10.61 -10.80
N ASP A 74 -12.73 -11.22 -11.90
CA ASP A 74 -12.53 -10.58 -13.21
C ASP A 74 -11.55 -9.39 -13.23
N LEU A 75 -10.57 -9.37 -12.30
CA LEU A 75 -9.48 -8.41 -12.40
C LEU A 75 -8.66 -8.65 -13.67
N PRO A 76 -8.24 -7.57 -14.38
CA PRO A 76 -7.37 -7.70 -15.55
C PRO A 76 -6.06 -8.43 -15.25
N ASP A 77 -5.49 -9.07 -16.26
CA ASP A 77 -4.17 -9.70 -16.16
C ASP A 77 -3.12 -8.72 -15.61
N GLY A 78 -2.29 -9.19 -14.67
CA GLY A 78 -1.28 -8.39 -14.00
C GLY A 78 -1.81 -7.46 -12.90
N MET A 79 -3.11 -7.44 -12.63
CA MET A 79 -3.70 -6.71 -11.50
C MET A 79 -4.04 -7.67 -10.37
N HIS A 80 -3.56 -7.38 -9.15
CA HIS A 80 -3.68 -8.27 -8.00
C HIS A 80 -4.19 -7.52 -6.78
N PHE A 81 -5.30 -7.98 -6.24
CA PHE A 81 -5.81 -7.60 -4.93
C PHE A 81 -5.13 -8.47 -3.87
N LEU A 82 -4.25 -7.89 -3.07
CA LEU A 82 -3.43 -8.60 -2.10
C LEU A 82 -4.04 -8.55 -0.69
N GLN A 83 -5.20 -9.19 -0.53
CA GLN A 83 -5.89 -9.31 0.75
C GLN A 83 -5.43 -10.60 1.44
N ASP A 84 -4.45 -10.51 2.36
CA ASP A 84 -3.78 -11.63 3.07
C ASP A 84 -3.16 -12.67 2.14
N ARG A 85 -2.69 -12.24 1.00
CA ARG A 85 -2.11 -13.10 -0.02
C ARG A 85 -0.89 -12.48 -0.68
N GLY A 86 -0.11 -13.33 -1.32
CA GLY A 86 1.07 -12.91 -2.05
C GLY A 86 0.99 -13.25 -3.53
N CYS A 87 1.91 -12.64 -4.28
CA CYS A 87 2.22 -13.03 -5.66
C CYS A 87 3.73 -12.98 -5.88
N VAL A 88 4.19 -13.60 -6.96
CA VAL A 88 5.60 -13.57 -7.38
C VAL A 88 5.68 -12.95 -8.75
N ILE A 89 6.47 -11.89 -8.89
CA ILE A 89 6.72 -11.17 -10.15
C ILE A 89 8.22 -11.14 -10.38
N ASP A 90 8.69 -11.71 -11.46
CA ASP A 90 10.12 -11.81 -11.82
C ASP A 90 11.02 -12.30 -10.67
N GLY A 91 10.53 -13.28 -9.90
CA GLY A 91 11.23 -13.86 -8.77
C GLY A 91 11.15 -13.05 -7.46
N VAL A 92 10.54 -11.87 -7.45
CA VAL A 92 10.30 -11.04 -6.26
C VAL A 92 8.97 -11.43 -5.61
N ARG A 93 8.99 -11.72 -4.30
CA ARG A 93 7.82 -12.13 -3.53
C ARG A 93 7.15 -10.94 -2.86
N PHE A 94 5.97 -10.60 -3.33
CA PHE A 94 5.09 -9.58 -2.75
C PHE A 94 4.08 -10.23 -1.81
N PHE A 95 3.74 -9.56 -0.73
CA PHE A 95 2.63 -9.94 0.15
C PHE A 95 1.89 -8.70 0.62
N GLY A 96 0.56 -8.76 0.60
CA GLY A 96 -0.32 -7.73 1.15
C GLY A 96 -1.05 -8.24 2.37
N LEU A 97 -0.97 -7.51 3.49
CA LEU A 97 -1.78 -7.74 4.67
C LEU A 97 -2.99 -6.83 4.62
N ALA A 98 -4.18 -7.40 4.79
CA ALA A 98 -5.42 -6.65 4.89
C ALA A 98 -5.43 -5.71 6.10
N TYR A 99 -6.16 -4.60 5.98
CA TYR A 99 -6.33 -3.67 7.10
C TYR A 99 -6.91 -4.37 8.34
N ASN A 100 -6.28 -4.15 9.50
CA ASN A 100 -6.70 -4.71 10.79
C ASN A 100 -6.70 -6.25 10.88
N HIS A 101 -5.98 -6.95 9.97
CA HIS A 101 -5.81 -8.39 10.04
C HIS A 101 -4.55 -8.80 10.83
N PRO A 102 -4.50 -10.05 11.36
CA PRO A 102 -3.40 -10.46 12.24
C PRO A 102 -2.08 -10.59 11.47
N GLU A 103 -1.03 -9.98 12.00
CA GLU A 103 0.31 -9.91 11.40
C GLU A 103 0.98 -11.29 11.28
N SER A 104 0.47 -12.29 12.01
CA SER A 104 0.91 -13.68 11.89
C SER A 104 0.64 -14.30 10.51
N LEU A 105 -0.23 -13.69 9.71
CA LEU A 105 -0.48 -14.10 8.33
C LEU A 105 0.69 -13.75 7.38
N ILE A 106 1.55 -12.78 7.73
CA ILE A 106 2.70 -12.42 6.92
C ILE A 106 3.68 -13.61 6.89
N PRO A 107 3.94 -14.22 5.73
CA PRO A 107 4.84 -15.38 5.63
C PRO A 107 6.31 -14.96 5.74
N ASP A 108 7.17 -15.93 6.02
CA ASP A 108 8.61 -15.74 5.92
C ASP A 108 9.06 -15.59 4.47
N GLY A 109 10.13 -14.84 4.27
CA GLY A 109 10.78 -14.71 2.97
C GLY A 109 10.07 -13.79 1.99
N VAL A 110 9.19 -12.91 2.44
CA VAL A 110 8.63 -11.79 1.66
C VAL A 110 9.75 -10.82 1.31
N ASP A 111 9.80 -10.37 0.04
CA ASP A 111 10.74 -9.35 -0.41
C ASP A 111 10.13 -7.94 -0.30
N VAL A 112 8.84 -7.80 -0.64
CA VAL A 112 8.09 -6.54 -0.57
C VAL A 112 6.77 -6.78 0.16
N LEU A 113 6.65 -6.14 1.33
CA LEU A 113 5.43 -6.18 2.14
C LEU A 113 4.61 -4.92 1.90
N LEU A 114 3.32 -5.09 1.62
CA LEU A 114 2.34 -4.02 1.55
C LEU A 114 1.40 -4.13 2.76
N THR A 115 1.23 -3.03 3.48
CA THR A 115 0.17 -2.88 4.49
C THR A 115 -0.44 -1.49 4.33
N HIS A 116 -1.59 -1.23 4.95
CA HIS A 116 -2.06 0.14 5.05
C HIS A 116 -1.47 0.81 6.30
N GLU A 117 -1.60 0.15 7.46
CA GLU A 117 -1.06 0.66 8.72
C GLU A 117 0.48 0.67 8.74
N PRO A 118 1.08 1.69 9.38
CA PRO A 118 2.51 1.70 9.66
C PRO A 118 2.87 0.80 10.86
N PRO A 119 4.09 0.28 10.94
CA PRO A 119 4.59 -0.30 12.18
C PRO A 119 4.87 0.81 13.21
N VAL A 120 4.55 0.58 14.48
CA VAL A 120 4.72 1.59 15.54
C VAL A 120 6.15 2.14 15.61
N MET A 121 6.30 3.44 15.84
CA MET A 121 7.57 4.18 15.91
C MET A 121 8.33 4.28 14.57
N LEU A 122 7.69 3.92 13.45
CA LEU A 122 8.30 3.96 12.12
C LEU A 122 7.37 4.69 11.14
N LEU A 123 7.62 5.99 10.92
CA LEU A 123 6.82 6.85 10.04
C LEU A 123 5.31 6.79 10.35
N ASP A 124 4.97 6.88 11.64
CA ASP A 124 3.63 6.69 12.17
C ASP A 124 3.16 7.82 13.09
N LYS A 125 3.92 8.95 13.15
CA LYS A 125 3.66 10.01 14.11
C LYS A 125 2.79 11.10 13.51
N SER A 126 1.67 11.40 14.17
CA SER A 126 0.79 12.55 13.88
C SER A 126 0.41 13.26 15.17
N ALA A 127 0.43 14.59 15.17
CA ALA A 127 0.11 15.44 16.34
C ALA A 127 0.82 15.02 17.65
N GLY A 128 2.06 14.53 17.54
CA GLY A 128 2.85 14.10 18.70
C GLY A 128 2.61 12.66 19.16
N THR A 129 1.60 11.97 18.65
CA THR A 129 1.21 10.59 19.00
C THR A 129 1.66 9.61 17.92
N HIS A 130 2.04 8.39 18.34
CA HIS A 130 2.31 7.27 17.45
C HIS A 130 1.03 6.47 17.23
N TRP A 131 0.70 6.22 15.95
CA TRP A 131 -0.54 5.55 15.52
C TRP A 131 -0.29 4.16 14.92
N GLY A 132 0.97 3.75 14.86
CA GLY A 132 1.34 2.48 14.23
C GLY A 132 1.04 1.26 15.08
N ASN A 133 1.09 0.11 14.43
CA ASN A 133 0.78 -1.21 14.96
C ASN A 133 2.04 -1.87 15.56
N ALA A 134 2.00 -2.23 16.85
CA ALA A 134 3.14 -2.80 17.56
C ALA A 134 3.39 -4.28 17.21
N PRO A 135 2.37 -5.17 17.12
CA PRO A 135 2.52 -6.51 16.56
C PRO A 135 3.11 -6.50 15.14
N LEU A 136 2.63 -5.62 14.24
CA LEU A 136 3.16 -5.48 12.90
C LEU A 136 4.67 -5.17 12.90
N ARG A 137 5.10 -4.21 13.73
CA ARG A 137 6.53 -3.91 13.87
C ARG A 137 7.35 -5.14 14.23
N ARG A 138 6.89 -5.93 15.20
CA ARG A 138 7.59 -7.14 15.64
C ARG A 138 7.70 -8.11 14.47
N ARG A 139 6.59 -8.39 13.78
CA ARG A 139 6.59 -9.34 12.66
C ARG A 139 7.46 -8.87 11.50
N VAL A 140 7.42 -7.61 11.14
CA VAL A 140 8.28 -7.05 10.07
C VAL A 140 9.77 -7.19 10.40
N LEU A 141 10.16 -6.96 11.66
CA LEU A 141 11.56 -7.11 12.09
C LEU A 141 12.02 -8.58 12.17
N GLU A 142 11.10 -9.53 12.29
CA GLU A 142 11.38 -10.98 12.18
C GLU A 142 11.54 -11.39 10.72
N VAL A 143 10.59 -11.01 9.85
CA VAL A 143 10.56 -11.38 8.42
C VAL A 143 11.64 -10.68 7.61
N LYS A 144 11.93 -9.41 7.96
CA LYS A 144 12.93 -8.55 7.31
C LYS A 144 12.75 -8.45 5.79
N PRO A 145 11.58 -7.98 5.28
CA PRO A 145 11.42 -7.72 3.86
C PRO A 145 12.42 -6.66 3.42
N ARG A 146 12.80 -6.64 2.15
CA ARG A 146 13.65 -5.56 1.59
C ARG A 146 12.94 -4.21 1.63
N TYR A 147 11.61 -4.22 1.37
CA TYR A 147 10.74 -3.04 1.45
C TYR A 147 9.49 -3.35 2.24
N HIS A 148 9.11 -2.44 3.13
CA HIS A 148 7.79 -2.36 3.74
C HIS A 148 7.15 -1.04 3.32
N LEU A 149 6.11 -1.13 2.47
CA LEU A 149 5.41 0.00 1.86
C LEU A 149 4.02 0.12 2.50
N PHE A 150 3.68 1.31 2.99
CA PHE A 150 2.44 1.57 3.72
C PHE A 150 1.99 3.04 3.57
N GLY A 151 0.89 3.45 4.22
CA GLY A 151 0.34 4.80 4.23
C GLY A 151 -0.26 5.20 5.55
N HIS A 152 -1.57 5.55 5.55
CA HIS A 152 -2.44 5.79 6.68
C HIS A 152 -2.12 7.07 7.48
N VAL A 153 -0.93 7.23 7.99
CA VAL A 153 -0.56 8.40 8.80
C VAL A 153 0.00 9.48 7.88
N HIS A 154 -0.89 10.36 7.39
CA HIS A 154 -0.57 11.34 6.36
C HIS A 154 0.61 12.24 6.74
N GLU A 155 0.68 12.76 7.98
CA GLU A 155 1.77 13.65 8.43
C GLU A 155 3.14 12.96 8.43
N ALA A 156 3.17 11.64 8.49
CA ALA A 156 4.40 10.86 8.58
C ALA A 156 4.97 10.42 7.22
N TRP A 157 4.46 10.98 6.11
CA TRP A 157 5.00 10.73 4.78
C TRP A 157 6.53 10.82 4.75
N GLY A 158 7.18 9.75 4.32
CA GLY A 158 8.63 9.68 4.39
C GLY A 158 9.19 8.32 4.01
N VAL A 159 10.52 8.24 3.98
CA VAL A 159 11.27 7.00 3.82
C VAL A 159 12.34 6.94 4.91
N MET A 160 12.53 5.77 5.49
CA MET A 160 13.61 5.51 6.41
C MET A 160 14.15 4.10 6.21
N LYS A 161 15.41 3.88 6.56
CA LYS A 161 16.02 2.57 6.61
C LYS A 161 16.36 2.20 8.05
N MET A 162 15.97 1.00 8.46
CA MET A 162 16.37 0.43 9.73
C MET A 162 16.80 -1.01 9.51
N GLU A 163 18.02 -1.35 9.95
CA GLU A 163 18.69 -2.59 9.58
C GLU A 163 18.74 -2.73 8.04
N ASP A 164 18.23 -3.84 7.50
CA ASP A 164 18.21 -4.09 6.06
C ASP A 164 16.85 -3.78 5.41
N VAL A 165 15.87 -3.29 6.20
CA VAL A 165 14.53 -2.97 5.73
C VAL A 165 14.40 -1.49 5.38
N VAL A 166 13.85 -1.20 4.21
CA VAL A 166 13.43 0.15 3.82
C VAL A 166 11.94 0.29 4.11
N PHE A 167 11.58 1.22 4.98
CA PHE A 167 10.22 1.58 5.33
C PHE A 167 9.80 2.82 4.55
N SER A 168 8.62 2.80 3.97
CA SER A 168 8.07 3.95 3.26
C SER A 168 6.59 4.17 3.59
N ASN A 169 6.32 5.32 4.21
CA ASN A 169 4.97 5.85 4.26
C ASN A 169 4.74 6.68 3.00
N GLY A 170 3.88 6.16 2.12
CA GLY A 170 3.58 6.71 0.80
C GLY A 170 2.30 7.54 0.71
N ALA A 171 1.71 7.96 1.85
CA ALA A 171 0.48 8.74 1.87
C ALA A 171 0.59 10.01 1.01
N LEU A 172 -0.21 10.10 -0.05
CA LEU A 172 -0.18 11.21 -1.01
C LEU A 172 -1.00 12.41 -0.56
N ALA A 173 -2.01 12.19 0.28
CA ALA A 173 -2.88 13.23 0.80
C ALA A 173 -2.34 13.88 2.09
N ASP A 174 -2.80 15.10 2.37
CA ASP A 174 -2.66 15.77 3.66
C ASP A 174 -3.80 15.36 4.62
N ASN A 175 -3.79 15.90 5.86
CA ASN A 175 -4.83 15.62 6.86
C ASN A 175 -6.23 16.17 6.51
N CYS A 176 -6.37 16.82 5.37
CA CYS A 176 -7.66 17.23 4.81
C CYS A 176 -8.01 16.40 3.57
N ASN A 177 -7.39 15.23 3.41
CA ASN A 177 -7.52 14.34 2.27
C ASN A 177 -7.25 15.01 0.90
N ARG A 178 -6.36 16.01 0.84
CA ARG A 178 -6.01 16.67 -0.42
C ARG A 178 -4.67 16.16 -0.91
N LEU A 179 -4.59 15.71 -2.16
CA LEU A 179 -3.33 15.31 -2.79
C LEU A 179 -2.35 16.48 -2.81
N CYS A 180 -1.21 16.31 -2.16
CA CYS A 180 -0.18 17.34 -2.04
C CYS A 180 1.26 16.80 -2.14
N ARG A 181 1.42 15.49 -2.35
CA ARG A 181 2.73 14.83 -2.42
C ARG A 181 2.88 14.04 -3.70
N GLN A 182 4.13 13.72 -4.03
CA GLN A 182 4.46 12.92 -5.20
C GLN A 182 4.65 11.45 -4.85
N PRO A 183 4.23 10.53 -5.74
CA PRO A 183 4.52 9.10 -5.63
C PRO A 183 6.02 8.83 -5.52
N ARG A 184 6.37 7.68 -4.92
CA ARG A 184 7.77 7.28 -4.73
C ARG A 184 8.13 6.11 -5.62
N LEU A 185 9.31 6.21 -6.24
CA LEU A 185 9.88 5.16 -7.07
C LEU A 185 11.04 4.47 -6.32
N PHE A 186 10.99 3.16 -6.23
CA PHE A 186 12.02 2.32 -5.65
C PHE A 186 12.63 1.41 -6.71
N ALA A 187 13.91 1.04 -6.51
CA ALA A 187 14.61 0.07 -7.34
C ALA A 187 15.01 -1.15 -6.48
N LEU A 188 14.65 -2.33 -6.95
CA LEU A 188 15.02 -3.64 -6.43
C LEU A 188 16.16 -4.24 -7.24
#